data_3a432d3f2c1d2fc82fb3e5ed6016bc51
#
_entry.id   3a432d3f2c1d2fc82fb3e5ed6016bc51
#
_cell.length_a   1.000
_cell.length_b   1.000
_cell.length_c   1.000
_cell.angle_alpha   90.00
_cell.angle_beta   90.00
_cell.angle_gamma   90.00
#
_symmetry.space_group_name_H-M   'P 1'
#
loop_
_entity.id
_entity.type
_entity.pdbx_description
1 polymer ?
#
loop_
_entity_poly.entity_id
_entity_poly.type
_entity_poly.pdbx_seq_one_letter_code
_entity_poly.pdbx_strand_id
1 'polypeptide(L)'
;MCIRDSGRALDEPASNKIRWGMLINTNQCSDECDACVTACNEEHGIEDFGRPTTDTQWIRKLKLTNDASGETINVPMMCQHCENPPCVDVCPTGASFVRADGIVLVNKHTCIGCRYCMMSCPYKARSFVHENLENQLPHAPRGKGCVESCNLCVHKIDNGDNSTACSEACQKDGQQAILFGDLNDSESEISKQLKKYKTTEVRSDLGLNTAVRYRGI
;
A
#
# COMPACT_ATOMS: atom_id res chain seq x y z
N MET A 1 -18.10 -8.19 -18.25
CA MET A 1 -18.36 -7.03 -17.38
C MET A 1 -17.07 -6.82 -16.61
N CYS A 2 -16.28 -5.80 -16.97
CA CYS A 2 -15.06 -5.49 -16.21
C CYS A 2 -15.49 -4.94 -14.87
N ILE A 3 -15.27 -5.70 -13.79
CA ILE A 3 -15.42 -5.17 -12.45
C ILE A 3 -14.25 -4.25 -12.25
N ARG A 4 -14.55 -2.97 -12.12
CA ARG A 4 -13.56 -1.95 -11.85
C ARG A 4 -13.07 -2.10 -10.43
N ASP A 5 -11.78 -2.13 -10.27
CA ASP A 5 -11.16 -1.99 -8.95
C ASP A 5 -11.24 -0.55 -8.43
N SER A 6 -11.91 0.34 -9.17
CA SER A 6 -12.17 1.72 -8.79
C SER A 6 -13.66 2.03 -8.94
N GLY A 7 -14.23 2.79 -8.00
CA GLY A 7 -15.61 3.26 -8.04
C GLY A 7 -15.90 4.30 -9.11
N ARG A 8 -14.89 4.72 -9.89
CA ARG A 8 -15.00 5.77 -10.91
C ARG A 8 -15.89 5.38 -12.08
N ALA A 9 -16.61 6.35 -12.63
CA ALA A 9 -17.36 6.22 -13.85
C ALA A 9 -16.42 6.00 -15.07
N LEU A 10 -16.92 5.35 -16.15
CA LEU A 10 -16.08 5.04 -17.34
C LEU A 10 -15.57 6.29 -18.04
N ASP A 11 -16.31 7.36 -17.93
CA ASP A 11 -16.06 8.67 -18.52
C ASP A 11 -15.16 9.57 -17.62
N GLU A 12 -14.85 9.12 -16.40
CA GLU A 12 -13.97 9.82 -15.47
C GLU A 12 -12.72 8.98 -15.13
N PRO A 13 -11.77 8.80 -16.04
CA PRO A 13 -10.56 8.04 -15.78
C PRO A 13 -9.67 8.74 -14.75
N ALA A 14 -8.85 7.95 -14.05
CA ALA A 14 -7.82 8.50 -13.18
C ALA A 14 -6.86 9.41 -13.96
N SER A 15 -6.44 10.52 -13.35
CA SER A 15 -5.60 11.52 -14.00
C SER A 15 -4.12 11.18 -13.85
N ASN A 16 -3.36 11.20 -14.94
CA ASN A 16 -1.90 11.07 -14.91
C ASN A 16 -1.17 12.33 -14.40
N LYS A 17 -1.90 13.40 -14.09
CA LYS A 17 -1.35 14.60 -13.44
C LYS A 17 -1.14 14.40 -11.94
N ILE A 18 -1.83 13.42 -11.37
CA ILE A 18 -1.79 13.06 -9.95
C ILE A 18 -0.85 11.85 -9.79
N ARG A 19 -0.08 11.85 -8.72
CA ARG A 19 0.68 10.68 -8.27
C ARG A 19 0.50 10.51 -6.77
N TRP A 20 -0.34 9.57 -6.40
CA TRP A 20 -0.60 9.28 -4.99
C TRP A 20 0.60 8.62 -4.31
N GLY A 21 0.89 9.06 -3.09
CA GLY A 21 1.98 8.49 -2.31
C GLY A 21 1.85 8.70 -0.81
N MET A 22 2.80 8.17 -0.08
CA MET A 22 2.87 8.25 1.38
C MET A 22 4.26 8.68 1.84
N LEU A 23 4.28 9.46 2.91
CA LEU A 23 5.46 9.70 3.72
C LEU A 23 5.25 9.07 5.10
N ILE A 24 6.16 8.19 5.49
CA ILE A 24 6.13 7.50 6.77
C ILE A 24 7.31 7.99 7.62
N ASN A 25 6.99 8.63 8.75
CA ASN A 25 7.96 9.08 9.73
C ASN A 25 8.12 8.02 10.83
N THR A 26 9.13 7.18 10.73
CA THR A 26 9.37 6.07 11.65
C THR A 26 9.70 6.53 13.07
N ASN A 27 10.23 7.77 13.23
CA ASN A 27 10.51 8.35 14.55
C ASN A 27 9.23 8.61 15.38
N GLN A 28 8.08 8.66 14.74
CA GLN A 28 6.77 8.84 15.38
C GLN A 28 5.98 7.53 15.51
N CYS A 29 6.51 6.42 15.02
CA CYS A 29 5.84 5.13 15.07
C CYS A 29 6.22 4.37 16.34
N SER A 30 5.31 4.33 17.32
CA SER A 30 5.55 3.64 18.59
C SER A 30 5.45 2.11 18.46
N ASP A 31 6.09 1.38 19.37
CA ASP A 31 6.11 -0.09 19.36
C ASP A 31 4.71 -0.69 19.62
N GLU A 32 3.91 -0.02 20.46
CA GLU A 32 2.61 -0.51 20.91
C GLU A 32 1.44 -0.15 19.95
N CYS A 33 1.64 0.79 19.02
CA CYS A 33 0.57 1.25 18.13
C CYS A 33 0.47 0.39 16.86
N ASP A 34 -0.65 -0.28 16.66
CA ASP A 34 -1.01 -1.03 15.44
C ASP A 34 -2.21 -0.42 14.69
N ALA A 35 -2.58 0.83 14.99
CA ALA A 35 -3.77 1.48 14.45
C ALA A 35 -3.84 1.44 12.91
N CYS A 36 -2.72 1.64 12.21
CA CYS A 36 -2.68 1.60 10.74
C CYS A 36 -2.94 0.18 10.18
N VAL A 37 -2.49 -0.87 10.87
CA VAL A 37 -2.72 -2.27 10.48
C VAL A 37 -4.18 -2.62 10.73
N THR A 38 -4.68 -2.32 11.91
CA THR A 38 -6.08 -2.59 12.31
C THR A 38 -7.06 -1.89 11.36
N ALA A 39 -6.88 -0.59 11.14
CA ALA A 39 -7.74 0.17 10.24
C ALA A 39 -7.69 -0.34 8.79
N CYS A 40 -6.52 -0.78 8.30
CA CYS A 40 -6.40 -1.38 6.98
C CYS A 40 -7.15 -2.71 6.89
N ASN A 41 -7.05 -3.54 7.94
CA ASN A 41 -7.71 -4.83 7.98
C ASN A 41 -9.24 -4.67 8.04
N GLU A 42 -9.74 -3.76 8.87
CA GLU A 42 -11.17 -3.45 8.97
C GLU A 42 -11.73 -2.88 7.65
N GLU A 43 -11.04 -1.89 7.06
CA GLU A 43 -11.46 -1.25 5.81
C GLU A 43 -11.55 -2.22 4.64
N HIS A 44 -10.69 -3.24 4.62
CA HIS A 44 -10.60 -4.18 3.49
C HIS A 44 -11.12 -5.59 3.81
N GLY A 45 -11.69 -5.81 4.98
CA GLY A 45 -12.19 -7.12 5.40
C GLY A 45 -11.08 -8.18 5.45
N ILE A 46 -9.89 -7.81 5.93
CA ILE A 46 -8.76 -8.74 6.07
C ILE A 46 -8.88 -9.43 7.41
N GLU A 47 -9.09 -10.74 7.38
CA GLU A 47 -9.21 -11.59 8.56
C GLU A 47 -7.85 -12.20 8.92
N ASP A 48 -7.60 -12.30 10.23
CA ASP A 48 -6.44 -13.00 10.80
C ASP A 48 -6.86 -14.42 11.21
N PHE A 49 -6.23 -15.42 10.60
CA PHE A 49 -6.46 -16.84 10.90
C PHE A 49 -5.38 -17.40 11.83
N GLY A 50 -4.51 -16.57 12.40
CA GLY A 50 -3.42 -16.97 13.27
C GLY A 50 -2.24 -17.60 12.55
N ARG A 51 -2.06 -17.35 11.27
CA ARG A 51 -0.99 -17.92 10.42
C ARG A 51 -0.11 -16.82 9.83
N PRO A 52 0.78 -16.21 10.59
CA PRO A 52 1.52 -14.99 10.22
C PRO A 52 2.36 -15.14 8.94
N THR A 53 2.66 -16.37 8.52
CA THR A 53 3.44 -16.63 7.28
C THR A 53 2.58 -16.71 6.01
N THR A 54 1.27 -16.97 6.14
CA THR A 54 0.37 -17.20 5.01
C THR A 54 -0.85 -16.30 4.99
N ASP A 55 -1.22 -15.73 6.13
CA ASP A 55 -2.35 -14.82 6.19
C ASP A 55 -2.07 -13.53 5.43
N THR A 56 -3.13 -12.96 4.89
CA THR A 56 -3.04 -11.73 4.11
C THR A 56 -2.61 -10.57 4.98
N GLN A 57 -1.58 -9.86 4.57
CA GLN A 57 -1.08 -8.67 5.25
C GLN A 57 -0.81 -7.59 4.21
N TRP A 58 -1.64 -6.56 4.17
CA TRP A 58 -1.41 -5.42 3.29
C TRP A 58 -0.46 -4.39 3.90
N ILE A 59 -0.48 -4.27 5.23
CA ILE A 59 0.49 -3.50 6.01
C ILE A 59 1.12 -4.44 7.04
N ARG A 60 2.43 -4.43 7.16
CA ARG A 60 3.19 -5.13 8.21
C ARG A 60 4.03 -4.12 8.97
N LYS A 61 3.92 -4.08 10.26
CA LYS A 61 4.81 -3.28 11.08
C LYS A 61 6.07 -4.11 11.38
N LEU A 62 7.17 -3.74 10.74
CA LEU A 62 8.47 -4.39 10.93
C LEU A 62 9.22 -3.70 12.06
N LYS A 63 9.77 -4.48 12.97
CA LYS A 63 10.68 -4.02 14.01
C LYS A 63 12.11 -4.27 13.54
N LEU A 64 12.84 -3.19 13.26
CA LEU A 64 14.22 -3.24 12.83
C LEU A 64 15.13 -2.84 13.98
N THR A 65 16.10 -3.67 14.29
CA THR A 65 17.09 -3.41 15.34
C THR A 65 18.45 -3.18 14.70
N ASN A 66 19.12 -2.12 15.08
CA ASN A 66 20.50 -1.88 14.69
C ASN A 66 21.40 -2.74 15.58
N ASP A 67 22.09 -3.72 15.01
CA ASP A 67 22.94 -4.65 15.75
C ASP A 67 24.08 -3.97 16.50
N ALA A 68 24.55 -2.83 16.03
CA ALA A 68 25.68 -2.11 16.64
C ALA A 68 25.25 -1.21 17.80
N SER A 69 24.11 -0.53 17.70
CA SER A 69 23.62 0.40 18.74
C SER A 69 22.55 -0.19 19.66
N GLY A 70 21.91 -1.31 19.26
CA GLY A 70 20.74 -1.87 19.94
C GLY A 70 19.45 -1.03 19.74
N GLU A 71 19.54 0.03 18.97
CA GLU A 71 18.41 0.92 18.71
C GLU A 71 17.37 0.25 17.81
N THR A 72 16.11 0.43 18.15
CA THR A 72 15.00 -0.23 17.44
C THR A 72 14.07 0.82 16.85
N ILE A 73 13.67 0.61 15.60
CA ILE A 73 12.69 1.43 14.89
C ILE A 73 11.55 0.57 14.37
N ASN A 74 10.34 1.14 14.34
CA ASN A 74 9.16 0.51 13.76
C ASN A 74 8.87 1.06 12.38
N VAL A 75 8.74 0.16 11.41
CA VAL A 75 8.57 0.52 10.00
C VAL A 75 7.30 -0.13 9.46
N PRO A 76 6.20 0.63 9.32
CA PRO A 76 5.05 0.16 8.56
C PRO A 76 5.44 -0.07 7.11
N MET A 77 5.39 -1.33 6.66
CA MET A 77 5.76 -1.74 5.31
C MET A 77 4.54 -2.24 4.56
N MET A 78 4.32 -1.67 3.38
CA MET A 78 3.20 -1.98 2.48
C MET A 78 3.67 -1.99 1.03
N CYS A 79 2.75 -2.14 0.09
CA CYS A 79 3.07 -1.91 -1.32
C CYS A 79 3.66 -0.51 -1.50
N GLN A 80 4.78 -0.42 -2.22
CA GLN A 80 5.51 0.82 -2.40
C GLN A 80 5.01 1.64 -3.59
N HIS A 81 4.02 1.15 -4.33
CA HIS A 81 3.45 1.78 -5.53
C HIS A 81 4.54 2.33 -6.44
N CYS A 82 5.43 1.42 -6.86
CA CYS A 82 6.57 1.71 -7.72
C CYS A 82 6.09 2.29 -9.06
N GLU A 83 6.86 3.23 -9.62
CA GLU A 83 6.63 3.70 -10.99
C GLU A 83 7.00 2.63 -12.02
N ASN A 84 8.09 1.89 -11.74
CA ASN A 84 8.56 0.78 -12.56
C ASN A 84 8.37 -0.54 -11.77
N PRO A 85 7.14 -1.07 -11.65
CA PRO A 85 6.85 -2.15 -10.74
C PRO A 85 7.16 -3.53 -11.35
N PRO A 86 8.20 -4.25 -10.89
CA PRO A 86 8.54 -5.56 -11.44
C PRO A 86 7.42 -6.60 -11.28
N CYS A 87 6.53 -6.38 -10.33
CA CYS A 87 5.36 -7.23 -10.15
C CYS A 87 4.27 -7.06 -11.23
N VAL A 88 4.31 -5.98 -12.00
CA VAL A 88 3.47 -5.77 -13.19
C VAL A 88 4.12 -6.46 -14.39
N ASP A 89 5.42 -6.27 -14.58
CA ASP A 89 6.17 -6.82 -15.73
C ASP A 89 6.09 -8.34 -15.82
N VAL A 90 6.10 -9.03 -14.69
CA VAL A 90 6.05 -10.51 -14.64
C VAL A 90 4.64 -11.08 -14.70
N CYS A 91 3.59 -10.27 -14.77
CA CYS A 91 2.22 -10.77 -14.73
C CYS A 91 1.77 -11.31 -16.10
N PRO A 92 1.58 -12.65 -16.28
CA PRO A 92 1.31 -13.22 -17.58
C PRO A 92 -0.09 -12.89 -18.11
N THR A 93 -1.01 -12.49 -17.22
CA THR A 93 -2.41 -12.17 -17.59
C THR A 93 -2.69 -10.67 -17.65
N GLY A 94 -1.69 -9.82 -17.28
CA GLY A 94 -1.91 -8.39 -17.13
C GLY A 94 -2.82 -8.04 -15.94
N ALA A 95 -3.07 -8.97 -15.02
CA ALA A 95 -3.88 -8.73 -13.82
C ALA A 95 -3.26 -7.68 -12.90
N SER A 96 -1.93 -7.66 -12.80
CA SER A 96 -1.21 -6.57 -12.15
C SER A 96 -1.00 -5.44 -13.14
N PHE A 97 -1.33 -4.21 -12.74
CA PHE A 97 -1.20 -3.03 -13.60
C PHE A 97 -0.94 -1.76 -12.77
N VAL A 98 -0.48 -0.72 -13.44
CA VAL A 98 -0.36 0.62 -12.86
C VAL A 98 -1.51 1.47 -13.38
N ARG A 99 -2.28 2.09 -12.49
CA ARG A 99 -3.32 3.06 -12.84
C ARG A 99 -2.65 4.39 -13.22
N ALA A 100 -3.32 5.24 -13.97
CA ALA A 100 -2.75 6.50 -14.49
C ALA A 100 -2.23 7.43 -13.38
N ASP A 101 -2.81 7.38 -12.19
CA ASP A 101 -2.40 8.15 -11.01
C ASP A 101 -1.31 7.46 -10.14
N GLY A 102 -0.63 6.46 -10.70
CA GLY A 102 0.50 5.78 -10.07
C GLY A 102 0.14 4.65 -9.11
N ILE A 103 -1.14 4.36 -8.90
CA ILE A 103 -1.56 3.29 -8.00
C ILE A 103 -1.33 1.92 -8.67
N VAL A 104 -0.59 1.04 -8.01
CA VAL A 104 -0.37 -0.34 -8.47
C VAL A 104 -1.48 -1.22 -7.94
N LEU A 105 -2.23 -1.84 -8.84
CA LEU A 105 -3.41 -2.64 -8.55
C LEU A 105 -3.30 -4.08 -9.07
N VAL A 106 -4.21 -4.93 -8.60
CA VAL A 106 -4.41 -6.30 -9.10
C VAL A 106 -5.87 -6.50 -9.42
N ASN A 107 -6.18 -6.78 -10.69
CA ASN A 107 -7.50 -7.21 -11.10
C ASN A 107 -7.70 -8.69 -10.72
N LYS A 108 -8.53 -8.93 -9.71
CA LYS A 108 -8.74 -10.26 -9.13
C LYS A 108 -9.51 -11.21 -10.06
N HIS A 109 -10.24 -10.67 -11.05
CA HIS A 109 -10.97 -11.50 -12.03
C HIS A 109 -10.07 -12.07 -13.11
N THR A 110 -8.95 -11.40 -13.42
CA THR A 110 -7.97 -11.87 -14.41
C THR A 110 -6.75 -12.52 -13.74
N CYS A 111 -6.62 -12.43 -12.41
CA CYS A 111 -5.55 -13.05 -11.67
C CYS A 111 -5.72 -14.59 -11.64
N ILE A 112 -4.72 -15.32 -12.12
CA ILE A 112 -4.69 -16.79 -12.11
C ILE A 112 -3.92 -17.37 -10.91
N GLY A 113 -3.44 -16.54 -9.99
CA GLY A 113 -2.77 -17.00 -8.78
C GLY A 113 -1.38 -17.62 -8.99
N CYS A 114 -0.70 -17.34 -10.09
CA CYS A 114 0.63 -17.91 -10.37
C CYS A 114 1.74 -17.43 -9.43
N ARG A 115 1.52 -16.35 -8.66
CA ARG A 115 2.39 -15.77 -7.62
C ARG A 115 3.73 -15.20 -8.12
N TYR A 116 3.97 -15.09 -9.43
CA TYR A 116 5.20 -14.48 -9.95
C TYR A 116 5.40 -13.06 -9.42
N CYS A 117 4.33 -12.28 -9.31
CA CYS A 117 4.38 -10.94 -8.74
C CYS A 117 4.76 -10.90 -7.25
N MET A 118 4.52 -11.98 -6.49
CA MET A 118 5.00 -12.11 -5.10
C MET A 118 6.51 -12.36 -5.06
N MET A 119 7.01 -13.17 -5.99
CA MET A 119 8.45 -13.49 -6.09
C MET A 119 9.26 -12.29 -6.57
N SER A 120 8.73 -11.53 -7.54
CA SER A 120 9.41 -10.36 -8.13
C SER A 120 9.40 -9.14 -7.22
N CYS A 121 8.49 -9.05 -6.25
CA CYS A 121 8.40 -7.89 -5.36
C CYS A 121 9.57 -7.87 -4.36
N PRO A 122 10.47 -6.88 -4.42
CA PRO A 122 11.60 -6.81 -3.51
C PRO A 122 11.18 -6.47 -2.07
N TYR A 123 10.00 -5.91 -1.90
CA TYR A 123 9.42 -5.52 -0.60
C TYR A 123 8.57 -6.62 0.03
N LYS A 124 8.34 -7.72 -0.69
CA LYS A 124 7.43 -8.81 -0.25
C LYS A 124 6.06 -8.29 0.18
N ALA A 125 5.56 -7.29 -0.53
CA ALA A 125 4.34 -6.55 -0.18
C ALA A 125 3.07 -7.13 -0.82
N ARG A 126 3.14 -8.35 -1.36
CA ARG A 126 2.01 -9.06 -1.92
C ARG A 126 1.67 -10.28 -1.12
N SER A 127 0.38 -10.47 -0.88
CA SER A 127 -0.19 -11.62 -0.17
C SER A 127 -1.01 -12.47 -1.13
N PHE A 128 -1.27 -13.70 -0.74
CA PHE A 128 -2.10 -14.63 -1.51
C PHE A 128 -3.27 -15.10 -0.65
N VAL A 129 -4.47 -15.09 -1.21
CA VAL A 129 -5.68 -15.50 -0.51
C VAL A 129 -5.85 -17.01 -0.63
N HIS A 130 -5.69 -17.72 0.49
CA HIS A 130 -5.80 -19.18 0.57
C HIS A 130 -7.22 -19.64 0.90
N GLU A 131 -8.01 -18.77 1.53
CA GLU A 131 -9.30 -19.11 2.13
C GLU A 131 -10.47 -18.75 1.23
N ASN A 132 -11.61 -19.43 1.42
CA ASN A 132 -12.89 -18.94 0.98
C ASN A 132 -13.30 -17.81 1.94
N LEU A 133 -13.56 -16.63 1.38
CA LEU A 133 -13.94 -15.46 2.14
C LEU A 133 -15.46 -15.24 1.99
N GLU A 134 -16.19 -15.17 3.09
CA GLU A 134 -17.64 -15.10 3.09
C GLU A 134 -18.14 -13.64 3.24
N ASN A 135 -17.54 -12.86 4.12
CA ASN A 135 -17.96 -11.51 4.46
C ASN A 135 -17.33 -10.48 3.49
N GLN A 136 -17.79 -10.46 2.24
CA GLN A 136 -17.27 -9.58 1.20
C GLN A 136 -17.73 -8.13 1.39
N LEU A 137 -16.79 -7.20 1.33
CA LEU A 137 -17.08 -5.77 1.30
C LEU A 137 -17.24 -5.31 -0.16
N PRO A 138 -18.33 -4.63 -0.53
CA PRO A 138 -18.58 -4.23 -1.93
C PRO A 138 -17.47 -3.39 -2.55
N HIS A 139 -16.81 -2.54 -1.75
CA HIS A 139 -15.72 -1.67 -2.19
C HIS A 139 -14.34 -2.37 -2.20
N ALA A 140 -14.23 -3.51 -1.56
CA ALA A 140 -12.98 -4.26 -1.46
C ALA A 140 -13.20 -5.77 -1.68
N PRO A 141 -13.69 -6.19 -2.85
CA PRO A 141 -13.93 -7.59 -3.12
C PRO A 141 -12.61 -8.36 -3.09
N ARG A 142 -12.61 -9.50 -2.39
CA ARG A 142 -11.45 -10.38 -2.23
C ARG A 142 -11.78 -11.78 -2.71
N GLY A 143 -10.79 -12.54 -3.17
CA GLY A 143 -11.05 -13.84 -3.77
C GLY A 143 -9.96 -14.88 -3.49
N LYS A 144 -10.39 -16.08 -3.12
CA LYS A 144 -9.49 -17.25 -3.01
C LYS A 144 -8.72 -17.48 -4.31
N GLY A 145 -7.44 -17.74 -4.20
CA GLY A 145 -6.57 -18.01 -5.34
C GLY A 145 -6.02 -16.77 -6.03
N CYS A 146 -6.35 -15.57 -5.54
CA CYS A 146 -5.84 -14.32 -6.08
C CYS A 146 -4.70 -13.75 -5.24
N VAL A 147 -3.85 -12.97 -5.88
CA VAL A 147 -2.85 -12.13 -5.19
C VAL A 147 -3.46 -10.78 -4.88
N GLU A 148 -3.12 -10.22 -3.74
CA GLU A 148 -3.55 -8.90 -3.32
C GLU A 148 -2.44 -8.13 -2.58
N SER A 149 -2.61 -6.84 -2.45
CA SER A 149 -1.71 -5.93 -1.74
C SER A 149 -2.42 -4.63 -1.40
N CYS A 150 -1.79 -3.77 -0.61
CA CYS A 150 -2.26 -2.40 -0.42
C CYS A 150 -2.59 -1.74 -1.76
N ASN A 151 -3.77 -1.13 -1.85
CA ASN A 151 -4.30 -0.44 -3.03
C ASN A 151 -4.48 1.07 -2.79
N LEU A 152 -3.87 1.63 -1.73
CA LEU A 152 -4.02 3.02 -1.28
C LEU A 152 -5.49 3.41 -1.02
N CYS A 153 -6.33 2.48 -0.59
CA CYS A 153 -7.77 2.71 -0.40
C CYS A 153 -8.40 3.37 -1.63
N VAL A 154 -8.15 2.81 -2.81
CA VAL A 154 -8.54 3.37 -4.10
C VAL A 154 -10.00 3.79 -4.19
N HIS A 155 -10.90 3.08 -3.51
CA HIS A 155 -12.32 3.40 -3.41
C HIS A 155 -12.57 4.75 -2.70
N LYS A 156 -11.79 5.09 -1.66
CA LYS A 156 -11.88 6.38 -0.97
C LYS A 156 -11.37 7.50 -1.89
N ILE A 157 -10.24 7.28 -2.55
CA ILE A 157 -9.69 8.23 -3.53
C ILE A 157 -10.69 8.51 -4.66
N ASP A 158 -11.34 7.48 -5.18
CA ASP A 158 -12.32 7.60 -6.25
C ASP A 158 -13.63 8.29 -5.80
N ASN A 159 -13.93 8.24 -4.51
CA ASN A 159 -15.01 9.01 -3.90
C ASN A 159 -14.61 10.46 -3.56
N GLY A 160 -13.33 10.84 -3.75
CA GLY A 160 -12.84 12.19 -3.50
C GLY A 160 -12.34 12.44 -2.07
N ASP A 161 -12.18 11.40 -1.25
CA ASP A 161 -11.77 11.55 0.16
C ASP A 161 -10.31 11.98 0.34
N ASN A 162 -9.46 11.84 -0.66
CA ASN A 162 -8.04 12.21 -0.62
C ASN A 162 -7.28 11.71 0.63
N SER A 163 -7.67 10.55 1.16
CA SER A 163 -7.13 9.96 2.39
C SER A 163 -7.13 8.44 2.31
N THR A 164 -6.45 7.79 3.25
CA THR A 164 -6.45 6.33 3.39
C THR A 164 -6.80 5.94 4.82
N ALA A 165 -7.42 4.78 5.03
CA ALA A 165 -7.83 4.33 6.36
C ALA A 165 -6.66 4.31 7.35
N CYS A 166 -5.48 3.85 6.92
CA CYS A 166 -4.29 3.81 7.76
C CYS A 166 -3.74 5.21 8.12
N SER A 167 -3.80 6.20 7.21
CA SER A 167 -3.38 7.56 7.51
C SER A 167 -4.34 8.25 8.48
N GLU A 168 -5.65 8.06 8.31
CA GLU A 168 -6.67 8.60 9.21
C GLU A 168 -6.55 8.02 10.63
N ALA A 169 -6.37 6.71 10.74
CA ALA A 169 -6.20 6.05 12.04
C ALA A 169 -4.93 6.53 12.74
N CYS A 170 -3.81 6.63 12.00
CA CYS A 170 -2.56 7.13 12.53
C CYS A 170 -2.65 8.57 13.05
N GLN A 171 -3.47 9.41 12.42
CA GLN A 171 -3.72 10.78 12.89
C GLN A 171 -4.60 10.80 14.14
N LYS A 172 -5.65 9.98 14.19
CA LYS A 172 -6.56 9.89 15.35
C LYS A 172 -5.85 9.43 16.62
N ASP A 173 -4.94 8.48 16.50
CA ASP A 173 -4.15 7.96 17.62
C ASP A 173 -3.01 8.92 18.04
N GLY A 174 -2.91 10.08 17.41
CA GLY A 174 -1.95 11.12 17.76
C GLY A 174 -0.50 10.86 17.34
N GLN A 175 -0.21 9.74 16.69
CA GLN A 175 1.14 9.41 16.22
C GLN A 175 1.57 10.26 15.03
N GLN A 176 0.63 10.56 14.11
CA GLN A 176 0.86 11.35 12.89
C GLN A 176 2.07 10.89 12.07
N ALA A 177 2.37 9.60 12.12
CA ALA A 177 3.52 9.00 11.47
C ALA A 177 3.30 8.80 9.95
N ILE A 178 2.04 8.70 9.50
CA ILE A 178 1.68 8.44 8.10
C ILE A 178 0.99 9.66 7.51
N LEU A 179 1.61 10.23 6.46
CA LEU A 179 1.04 11.31 5.67
C LEU A 179 0.78 10.79 4.25
N PHE A 180 -0.43 10.99 3.74
CA PHE A 180 -0.87 10.63 2.39
C PHE A 180 -1.15 11.87 1.56
N GLY A 181 -0.89 11.84 0.25
CA GLY A 181 -1.23 12.95 -0.65
C GLY A 181 -0.68 12.79 -2.06
N ASP A 182 -0.91 13.83 -2.87
CA ASP A 182 -0.40 13.92 -4.24
C ASP A 182 1.06 14.40 -4.25
N LEU A 183 1.94 13.55 -4.78
CA LEU A 183 3.37 13.85 -4.92
C LEU A 183 3.68 14.86 -6.04
N ASN A 184 2.78 15.03 -7.00
CA ASN A 184 2.93 15.97 -8.11
C ASN A 184 2.42 17.38 -7.77
N ASP A 185 1.58 17.52 -6.75
CA ASP A 185 1.14 18.83 -6.26
C ASP A 185 2.19 19.44 -5.33
N SER A 186 2.86 20.50 -5.78
CA SER A 186 3.88 21.21 -4.99
C SER A 186 3.34 21.84 -3.71
N GLU A 187 2.05 22.14 -3.67
CA GLU A 187 1.36 22.76 -2.53
C GLU A 187 0.78 21.74 -1.55
N SER A 188 0.77 20.47 -1.91
CA SER A 188 0.34 19.40 -1.02
C SER A 188 1.24 19.33 0.23
N GLU A 189 0.66 18.93 1.36
CA GLU A 189 1.44 18.81 2.61
C GLU A 189 2.56 17.77 2.47
N ILE A 190 2.31 16.64 1.80
CA ILE A 190 3.33 15.62 1.58
C ILE A 190 4.52 16.17 0.79
N SER A 191 4.28 16.94 -0.28
CA SER A 191 5.35 17.54 -1.08
C SER A 191 6.17 18.56 -0.30
N LYS A 192 5.53 19.35 0.57
CA LYS A 192 6.20 20.29 1.49
C LYS A 192 7.10 19.55 2.47
N GLN A 193 6.61 18.46 3.05
CA GLN A 193 7.38 17.65 3.99
C GLN A 193 8.55 16.93 3.31
N LEU A 194 8.37 16.41 2.09
CA LEU A 194 9.44 15.78 1.31
C LEU A 194 10.57 16.76 0.93
N LYS A 195 10.23 18.03 0.68
CA LYS A 195 11.25 19.09 0.44
C LYS A 195 11.98 19.49 1.73
N LYS A 196 11.27 19.47 2.86
CA LYS A 196 11.80 19.92 4.16
C LYS A 196 12.72 18.89 4.83
N TYR A 197 12.44 17.62 4.67
CA TYR A 197 13.15 16.57 5.39
C TYR A 197 13.83 15.59 4.44
N LYS A 198 14.99 15.08 4.89
CA LYS A 198 15.65 13.96 4.19
C LYS A 198 14.78 12.72 4.32
N THR A 199 14.43 12.12 3.21
CA THR A 199 13.66 10.90 3.13
C THR A 199 14.37 9.85 2.28
N THR A 200 14.05 8.59 2.52
CA THR A 200 14.68 7.44 1.88
C THR A 200 13.64 6.60 1.14
N GLU A 201 13.99 6.13 -0.04
CA GLU A 201 13.31 5.00 -0.68
C GLU A 201 13.94 3.71 -0.16
N VAL A 202 13.12 2.78 0.30
CA VAL A 202 13.62 1.44 0.60
C VAL A 202 14.08 0.78 -0.70
N ARG A 203 15.29 0.24 -0.72
CA ARG A 203 15.91 -0.36 -1.91
C ARG A 203 16.00 0.61 -3.11
N SER A 204 16.43 1.83 -2.85
CA SER A 204 16.69 2.83 -3.91
C SER A 204 17.69 2.35 -4.98
N ASP A 205 18.54 1.37 -4.63
CA ASP A 205 19.48 0.68 -5.53
C ASP A 205 18.79 0.03 -6.75
N LEU A 206 17.50 -0.29 -6.65
CA LEU A 206 16.72 -0.93 -7.71
C LEU A 206 16.10 0.06 -8.71
N GLY A 207 16.15 1.37 -8.46
CA GLY A 207 15.63 2.38 -9.37
C GLY A 207 14.13 2.29 -9.65
N LEU A 208 13.34 1.79 -8.70
CA LEU A 208 11.91 1.54 -8.88
C LEU A 208 11.04 2.80 -8.72
N ASN A 209 11.62 3.90 -8.25
CA ASN A 209 10.96 5.18 -7.99
C ASN A 209 9.63 4.99 -7.22
N THR A 210 9.76 4.59 -5.96
CA THR A 210 8.62 4.25 -5.11
C THR A 210 7.81 5.49 -4.73
N ALA A 211 6.48 5.36 -4.61
CA ALA A 211 5.61 6.42 -4.13
C ALA A 211 5.53 6.50 -2.59
N VAL A 212 6.09 5.51 -1.89
CA VAL A 212 6.22 5.54 -0.42
C VAL A 212 7.63 5.96 -0.05
N ARG A 213 7.72 6.96 0.79
CA ARG A 213 8.97 7.53 1.31
C ARG A 213 9.04 7.34 2.81
N TYR A 214 10.24 7.14 3.32
CA TYR A 214 10.47 6.95 4.76
C TYR A 214 11.40 8.05 5.30
N ARG A 215 11.11 8.50 6.51
CA ARG A 215 11.95 9.39 7.30
C ARG A 215 12.33 8.66 8.58
N GLY A 216 13.61 8.66 8.93
CA GLY A 216 14.12 8.01 10.16
C GLY A 216 14.60 6.57 9.96
N ILE A 217 14.85 6.15 8.69
CA ILE A 217 15.53 4.90 8.38
C ILE A 217 16.88 5.17 7.70
#